data_5b255bb1c988021db55faa2b54d31ed8
#
_entry.id   5b255bb1c988021db55faa2b54d31ed8
#
_cell.length_a   1.000
_cell.length_b   1.000
_cell.length_c   1.000
_cell.angle_alpha   90.00
_cell.angle_beta   90.00
_cell.angle_gamma   90.00
#
_symmetry.space_group_name_H-M   'P 1'
#
loop_
_entity.id
_entity.type
_entity.pdbx_description
1 polymer ?
#
loop_
_entity_poly.entity_id
_entity_poly.type
_entity_poly.pdbx_seq_one_letter_code
_entity_poly.pdbx_strand_id
1 'polypeptide(L)'
;WLGDMNSYLAIQEGVLECCESALMAFSRMGARLEDSKLNFDPSRAWDAWLKLRHAIVSMEVLPFLNDPNKRELLKPEARWEAEEALKLSAIDLMQASAERSAFYQAWIQLFDQYDFLILPTAQCFPFDVQTPWPSSIGARRMNTYHRWMEVVIYATLSGCPSISVPAGWGGPDGLPMGIQIIGRPRADLDVLKAAQAYELVQAEWIHQKPPALRD
;
A
#
# COMPACT_ATOMS: atom_id res chain seq x y z
N TRP A 1 -3.87 -4.25 -14.01
CA TRP A 1 -4.30 -3.21 -13.10
C TRP A 1 -5.32 -3.76 -12.11
N LEU A 2 -5.11 -3.53 -10.83
CA LEU A 2 -6.02 -3.98 -9.76
C LEU A 2 -6.85 -2.84 -9.17
N GLY A 3 -6.56 -1.61 -9.55
CA GLY A 3 -7.35 -0.41 -9.20
C GLY A 3 -7.64 -0.27 -7.71
N ASP A 4 -8.90 -0.17 -7.39
CA ASP A 4 -9.43 -0.10 -6.03
C ASP A 4 -9.78 -1.48 -5.43
N MET A 5 -9.20 -2.56 -5.97
CA MET A 5 -9.51 -3.95 -5.58
C MET A 5 -10.99 -4.28 -5.75
N ASN A 6 -11.56 -3.89 -6.90
CA ASN A 6 -12.95 -4.13 -7.26
C ASN A 6 -13.94 -3.45 -6.29
N SER A 7 -13.75 -2.16 -6.09
CA SER A 7 -14.54 -1.28 -5.19
C SER A 7 -14.46 -1.65 -3.70
N TYR A 8 -13.45 -2.42 -3.33
CA TYR A 8 -13.23 -2.76 -1.92
C TYR A 8 -12.48 -1.64 -1.17
N LEU A 9 -11.43 -1.07 -1.77
CA LEU A 9 -10.66 0.01 -1.16
C LEU A 9 -11.43 1.33 -1.24
N ALA A 10 -11.43 2.07 -0.15
CA ALA A 10 -11.85 3.47 -0.20
C ALA A 10 -10.72 4.29 -0.82
N ILE A 11 -10.96 4.87 -1.98
CA ILE A 11 -10.01 5.70 -2.71
C ILE A 11 -10.56 7.12 -2.80
N GLN A 12 -9.73 8.12 -2.57
CA GLN A 12 -10.10 9.52 -2.72
C GLN A 12 -10.34 9.84 -4.20
N GLU A 13 -11.34 10.68 -4.46
CA GLU A 13 -11.64 11.17 -5.81
C GLU A 13 -10.40 11.78 -6.47
N GLY A 14 -10.18 11.46 -7.74
CA GLY A 14 -9.03 11.90 -8.53
C GLY A 14 -7.80 11.00 -8.43
N VAL A 15 -7.71 10.10 -7.46
CA VAL A 15 -6.55 9.20 -7.31
C VAL A 15 -6.51 8.15 -8.40
N LEU A 16 -7.63 7.47 -8.68
CA LEU A 16 -7.66 6.44 -9.73
C LEU A 16 -7.42 7.08 -11.09
N GLU A 17 -8.05 8.20 -11.39
CA GLU A 17 -7.89 8.94 -12.65
C GLU A 17 -6.43 9.35 -12.87
N CYS A 18 -5.75 9.81 -11.82
CA CYS A 18 -4.32 10.15 -11.88
C CYS A 18 -3.47 8.89 -12.18
N CYS A 19 -3.74 7.80 -11.48
CA CYS A 19 -3.03 6.53 -11.69
C CYS A 19 -3.29 5.95 -13.08
N GLU A 20 -4.54 5.92 -13.55
CA GLU A 20 -4.93 5.40 -14.86
C GLU A 20 -4.28 6.19 -16.01
N SER A 21 -4.17 7.50 -15.86
CA SER A 21 -3.42 8.33 -16.81
C SER A 21 -1.95 7.90 -16.91
N ALA A 22 -1.34 7.52 -15.79
CA ALA A 22 0.04 7.03 -15.75
C ALA A 22 0.19 5.64 -16.40
N LEU A 23 -0.85 4.80 -16.37
CA LEU A 23 -0.82 3.47 -16.99
C LEU A 23 -0.58 3.52 -18.51
N MET A 24 -0.91 4.63 -19.16
CA MET A 24 -0.62 4.81 -20.60
C MET A 24 0.88 4.74 -20.93
N ALA A 25 1.75 4.99 -19.93
CA ALA A 25 3.19 4.81 -20.12
C ALA A 25 3.56 3.36 -20.42
N PHE A 26 2.91 2.40 -19.78
CA PHE A 26 3.15 0.97 -20.03
C PHE A 26 2.80 0.57 -21.46
N SER A 27 1.71 1.10 -22.00
CA SER A 27 1.38 0.89 -23.43
C SER A 27 2.45 1.47 -24.36
N ARG A 28 3.02 2.64 -24.04
CA ARG A 28 4.13 3.23 -24.80
C ARG A 28 5.43 2.43 -24.68
N MET A 29 5.61 1.67 -23.60
CA MET A 29 6.70 0.72 -23.41
C MET A 29 6.50 -0.58 -24.19
N GLY A 30 5.35 -0.77 -24.84
CA GLY A 30 4.96 -2.01 -25.55
C GLY A 30 4.35 -3.06 -24.62
N ALA A 31 4.03 -2.74 -23.38
CA ALA A 31 3.34 -3.64 -22.47
C ALA A 31 1.83 -3.69 -22.78
N ARG A 32 1.24 -4.86 -22.59
CA ARG A 32 -0.21 -5.06 -22.62
C ARG A 32 -0.78 -4.78 -21.25
N LEU A 33 -1.70 -3.84 -21.18
CA LEU A 33 -2.39 -3.47 -19.94
C LEU A 33 -3.77 -4.12 -19.90
N GLU A 34 -4.09 -4.75 -18.78
CA GLU A 34 -5.39 -5.39 -18.55
C GLU A 34 -5.88 -5.10 -17.12
N ASP A 35 -7.18 -4.92 -16.98
CA ASP A 35 -7.82 -4.95 -15.67
C ASP A 35 -7.89 -6.37 -15.16
N SER A 36 -7.61 -6.55 -13.88
CA SER A 36 -7.63 -7.86 -13.24
C SER A 36 -8.31 -7.80 -11.87
N LYS A 37 -8.67 -8.96 -11.38
CA LYS A 37 -9.32 -9.12 -10.07
C LYS A 37 -8.60 -10.18 -9.27
N LEU A 38 -8.38 -9.88 -8.01
CA LEU A 38 -7.90 -10.86 -7.05
C LEU A 38 -9.07 -11.80 -6.67
N ASN A 39 -8.88 -13.10 -6.85
CA ASN A 39 -9.84 -14.11 -6.39
C ASN A 39 -9.63 -14.46 -4.90
N PHE A 40 -9.75 -13.46 -4.07
CA PHE A 40 -9.64 -13.56 -2.62
C PHE A 40 -10.36 -12.36 -1.99
N ASP A 41 -11.01 -12.56 -0.86
CA ASP A 41 -11.63 -11.47 -0.12
C ASP A 41 -10.56 -10.60 0.55
N PRO A 42 -10.38 -9.33 0.12
CA PRO A 42 -9.33 -8.48 0.66
C PRO A 42 -9.50 -8.19 2.16
N SER A 43 -10.71 -8.28 2.71
CA SER A 43 -10.95 -8.07 4.15
C SER A 43 -10.23 -9.13 5.00
N ARG A 44 -10.14 -10.36 4.52
CA ARG A 44 -9.39 -11.44 5.19
C ARG A 44 -7.88 -11.17 5.19
N ALA A 45 -7.37 -10.62 4.08
CA ALA A 45 -5.97 -10.20 4.00
C ALA A 45 -5.67 -9.07 4.99
N TRP A 46 -6.58 -8.09 5.07
CA TRP A 46 -6.49 -6.99 6.04
C TRP A 46 -6.45 -7.49 7.49
N ASP A 47 -7.40 -8.34 7.88
CA ASP A 47 -7.48 -8.85 9.25
C ASP A 47 -6.25 -9.70 9.62
N ALA A 48 -5.76 -10.52 8.70
CA ALA A 48 -4.54 -11.28 8.89
C ALA A 48 -3.32 -10.37 9.05
N TRP A 49 -3.19 -9.37 8.16
CA TRP A 49 -2.10 -8.42 8.22
C TRP A 49 -2.08 -7.65 9.54
N LEU A 50 -3.24 -7.19 9.98
CA LEU A 50 -3.36 -6.39 11.21
C LEU A 50 -2.92 -7.19 12.44
N LYS A 51 -3.40 -8.44 12.59
CA LYS A 51 -3.01 -9.32 13.69
C LYS A 51 -1.52 -9.64 13.69
N LEU A 52 -0.95 -9.97 12.53
CA LEU A 52 0.48 -10.25 12.39
C LEU A 52 1.31 -9.02 12.68
N ARG A 53 0.88 -7.85 12.22
CA ARG A 53 1.54 -6.57 12.49
C ARG A 53 1.53 -6.24 13.98
N HIS A 54 0.39 -6.34 14.65
CA HIS A 54 0.30 -6.11 16.09
C HIS A 54 1.31 -6.96 16.84
N ALA A 55 1.39 -8.26 16.54
CA ALA A 55 2.32 -9.15 17.20
C ALA A 55 3.79 -8.76 16.95
N ILE A 56 4.16 -8.42 15.71
CA ILE A 56 5.54 -8.05 15.36
C ILE A 56 5.93 -6.72 16.01
N VAL A 57 5.11 -5.68 15.86
CA VAL A 57 5.40 -4.33 16.37
C VAL A 57 5.43 -4.32 17.90
N SER A 58 4.60 -5.13 18.54
CA SER A 58 4.57 -5.19 20.00
C SER A 58 5.88 -5.67 20.61
N MET A 59 6.65 -6.50 19.92
CA MET A 59 7.96 -6.97 20.41
C MET A 59 8.92 -5.80 20.67
N GLU A 60 8.85 -4.76 19.86
CA GLU A 60 9.67 -3.56 20.01
C GLU A 60 9.05 -2.51 20.94
N VAL A 61 7.72 -2.41 20.97
CA VAL A 61 6.99 -1.37 21.71
C VAL A 61 6.74 -1.73 23.18
N LEU A 62 6.50 -3.00 23.51
CA LEU A 62 6.19 -3.46 24.86
C LEU A 62 7.22 -3.05 25.92
N PRO A 63 8.55 -3.09 25.68
CA PRO A 63 9.52 -2.61 26.65
C PRO A 63 9.33 -1.15 27.07
N PHE A 64 8.89 -0.31 26.12
CA PHE A 64 8.58 1.12 26.38
C PHE A 64 7.21 1.30 27.03
N LEU A 65 6.22 0.51 26.63
CA LEU A 65 4.88 0.55 27.18
C LEU A 65 4.87 0.15 28.68
N ASN A 66 5.74 -0.80 29.05
CA ASN A 66 5.88 -1.30 30.41
C ASN A 66 6.74 -0.40 31.33
N ASP A 67 7.47 0.57 30.76
CA ASP A 67 8.25 1.54 31.51
C ASP A 67 7.42 2.81 31.76
N PRO A 68 7.04 3.13 33.01
CA PRO A 68 6.21 4.31 33.32
C PRO A 68 6.81 5.64 32.81
N ASN A 69 8.16 5.73 32.74
CA ASN A 69 8.84 6.95 32.30
C ASN A 69 8.87 7.11 30.78
N LYS A 70 8.68 6.01 30.03
CA LYS A 70 8.74 5.99 28.56
C LYS A 70 7.38 5.86 27.91
N ARG A 71 6.40 5.32 28.63
CA ARG A 71 5.04 5.09 28.13
C ARG A 71 4.42 6.35 27.52
N GLU A 72 4.57 7.49 28.18
CA GLU A 72 3.99 8.76 27.72
C GLU A 72 4.70 9.36 26.50
N LEU A 73 5.90 8.86 26.15
CA LEU A 73 6.64 9.25 24.96
C LEU A 73 6.18 8.48 23.71
N LEU A 74 5.44 7.39 23.88
CA LEU A 74 4.91 6.62 22.76
C LEU A 74 3.77 7.38 22.09
N LYS A 75 3.80 7.40 20.74
CA LYS A 75 2.65 7.86 19.97
C LYS A 75 1.41 7.00 20.28
N PRO A 76 0.20 7.59 20.24
CA PRO A 76 -1.04 6.85 20.49
C PRO A 76 -1.17 5.58 19.65
N GLU A 77 -0.79 5.64 18.36
CA GLU A 77 -0.86 4.51 17.44
C GLU A 77 0.08 3.37 17.85
N ALA A 78 1.31 3.68 18.28
CA ALA A 78 2.27 2.67 18.74
C ALA A 78 1.80 1.99 20.03
N ARG A 79 1.22 2.78 20.95
CA ARG A 79 0.61 2.26 22.18
C ARG A 79 -0.55 1.32 21.85
N TRP A 80 -1.46 1.76 20.96
CA TRP A 80 -2.58 0.97 20.51
C TRP A 80 -2.14 -0.36 19.86
N GLU A 81 -1.12 -0.36 19.01
CA GLU A 81 -0.56 -1.57 18.41
C GLU A 81 -0.16 -2.62 19.47
N ALA A 82 0.55 -2.18 20.50
CA ALA A 82 1.00 -3.08 21.57
C ALA A 82 -0.17 -3.56 22.45
N GLU A 83 -1.13 -2.68 22.75
CA GLU A 83 -2.32 -3.02 23.53
C GLU A 83 -3.24 -4.02 22.79
N GLU A 84 -3.39 -3.88 21.47
CA GLU A 84 -4.14 -4.86 20.66
C GLU A 84 -3.40 -6.20 20.57
N ALA A 85 -2.06 -6.19 20.47
CA ALA A 85 -1.28 -7.41 20.48
C ALA A 85 -1.49 -8.25 21.74
N LEU A 86 -1.60 -7.61 22.91
CA LEU A 86 -1.81 -8.30 24.19
C LEU A 86 -3.18 -9.01 24.29
N LYS A 87 -4.13 -8.69 23.41
CA LYS A 87 -5.44 -9.35 23.33
C LYS A 87 -5.43 -10.60 22.45
N LEU A 88 -4.38 -10.78 21.63
CA LEU A 88 -4.29 -11.90 20.70
C LEU A 88 -3.87 -13.17 21.42
N SER A 89 -4.56 -14.26 21.09
CA SER A 89 -4.13 -15.61 21.45
C SER A 89 -3.15 -16.20 20.43
N ALA A 90 -2.46 -17.25 20.80
CA ALA A 90 -1.63 -18.02 19.86
C ALA A 90 -2.49 -18.59 18.70
N ILE A 91 -3.77 -18.93 18.96
CA ILE A 91 -4.69 -19.42 17.93
C ILE A 91 -5.00 -18.34 16.92
N ASP A 92 -5.20 -17.08 17.36
CA ASP A 92 -5.44 -15.96 16.45
C ASP A 92 -4.26 -15.74 15.49
N LEU A 93 -3.04 -15.87 15.99
CA LEU A 93 -1.82 -15.74 15.17
C LEU A 93 -1.67 -16.90 14.18
N MET A 94 -1.98 -18.12 14.59
CA MET A 94 -1.96 -19.28 13.69
C MET A 94 -3.01 -19.15 12.60
N GLN A 95 -4.22 -18.69 12.93
CA GLN A 95 -5.26 -18.40 11.94
C GLN A 95 -4.84 -17.29 10.98
N ALA A 96 -4.28 -16.18 11.48
CA ALA A 96 -3.77 -15.11 10.65
C ALA A 96 -2.67 -15.59 9.69
N SER A 97 -1.80 -16.49 10.14
CA SER A 97 -0.76 -17.13 9.30
C SER A 97 -1.37 -18.02 8.21
N ALA A 98 -2.43 -18.77 8.53
CA ALA A 98 -3.16 -19.58 7.55
C ALA A 98 -3.85 -18.70 6.50
N GLU A 99 -4.51 -17.60 6.93
CA GLU A 99 -5.13 -16.62 6.04
C GLU A 99 -4.11 -15.93 5.13
N ARG A 100 -2.95 -15.55 5.66
CA ARG A 100 -1.84 -15.04 4.87
C ARG A 100 -1.40 -16.05 3.79
N SER A 101 -1.33 -17.32 4.14
CA SER A 101 -0.94 -18.37 3.19
C SER A 101 -1.98 -18.54 2.09
N ALA A 102 -3.27 -18.50 2.42
CA ALA A 102 -4.37 -18.55 1.46
C ALA A 102 -4.37 -17.32 0.52
N PHE A 103 -4.15 -16.12 1.08
CA PHE A 103 -3.96 -14.89 0.31
C PHE A 103 -2.77 -15.02 -0.65
N TYR A 104 -1.62 -15.50 -0.15
CA TYR A 104 -0.42 -15.68 -0.96
C TYR A 104 -0.67 -16.58 -2.17
N GLN A 105 -1.36 -17.70 -1.99
CA GLN A 105 -1.71 -18.60 -3.09
C GLN A 105 -2.57 -17.91 -4.15
N ALA A 106 -3.61 -17.18 -3.72
CA ALA A 106 -4.47 -16.43 -4.64
C ALA A 106 -3.71 -15.29 -5.36
N TRP A 107 -2.80 -14.62 -4.64
CA TRP A 107 -1.98 -13.54 -5.19
C TRP A 107 -1.00 -14.05 -6.25
N ILE A 108 -0.33 -15.17 -5.98
CA ILE A 108 0.64 -15.75 -6.92
C ILE A 108 -0.01 -16.24 -8.21
N GLN A 109 -1.24 -16.75 -8.15
CA GLN A 109 -1.98 -17.18 -9.35
C GLN A 109 -2.17 -16.05 -10.37
N LEU A 110 -2.18 -14.78 -9.95
CA LEU A 110 -2.22 -13.66 -10.88
C LEU A 110 -0.97 -13.62 -11.79
N PHE A 111 0.17 -14.04 -11.28
CA PHE A 111 1.41 -14.10 -12.05
C PHE A 111 1.49 -15.28 -13.04
N ASP A 112 0.50 -16.16 -13.07
CA ASP A 112 0.36 -17.14 -14.16
C ASP A 112 -0.10 -16.46 -15.46
N GLN A 113 -0.73 -15.28 -15.35
CA GLN A 113 -1.28 -14.52 -16.47
C GLN A 113 -0.56 -13.19 -16.70
N TYR A 114 0.02 -12.59 -15.67
CA TYR A 114 0.61 -11.25 -15.71
C TYR A 114 2.07 -11.26 -15.25
N ASP A 115 2.89 -10.43 -15.87
CA ASP A 115 4.30 -10.25 -15.49
C ASP A 115 4.43 -9.35 -14.27
N PHE A 116 3.58 -8.33 -14.18
CA PHE A 116 3.52 -7.37 -13.09
C PHE A 116 2.08 -7.07 -12.68
N LEU A 117 1.89 -6.72 -11.41
CA LEU A 117 0.63 -6.19 -10.89
C LEU A 117 0.83 -4.72 -10.54
N ILE A 118 -0.19 -3.90 -10.77
CA ILE A 118 -0.11 -2.46 -10.51
C ILE A 118 -1.29 -2.03 -9.65
N LEU A 119 -1.01 -1.21 -8.65
CA LEU A 119 -1.97 -0.59 -7.74
C LEU A 119 -1.58 0.89 -7.51
N PRO A 120 -2.48 1.76 -7.03
CA PRO A 120 -2.09 3.04 -6.46
C PRO A 120 -1.09 2.84 -5.31
N THR A 121 -0.17 3.78 -5.11
CA THR A 121 0.74 3.74 -3.95
C THR A 121 0.05 4.21 -2.66
N ALA A 122 -0.99 5.04 -2.78
CA ALA A 122 -1.77 5.54 -1.65
C ALA A 122 -3.26 5.61 -2.02
N GLN A 123 -4.12 5.61 -1.00
CA GLN A 123 -5.57 5.73 -1.17
C GLN A 123 -6.05 7.18 -1.20
N CYS A 124 -5.19 8.12 -0.85
CA CYS A 124 -5.48 9.56 -0.85
C CYS A 124 -4.26 10.36 -1.26
N PHE A 125 -4.49 11.58 -1.70
CA PHE A 125 -3.43 12.56 -1.91
C PHE A 125 -2.78 12.97 -0.59
N PRO A 126 -1.60 13.59 -0.64
CA PRO A 126 -0.99 14.20 0.55
C PRO A 126 -1.99 15.11 1.28
N PHE A 127 -1.99 15.06 2.61
CA PHE A 127 -2.86 15.83 3.48
C PHE A 127 -2.05 16.75 4.39
N ASP A 128 -2.72 17.66 5.08
CA ASP A 128 -2.08 18.66 5.95
C ASP A 128 -1.18 18.00 7.00
N VAL A 129 0.01 18.55 7.21
CA VAL A 129 1.02 18.04 8.15
C VAL A 129 0.53 18.02 9.60
N GLN A 130 -0.44 18.84 9.96
CA GLN A 130 -1.07 18.85 11.28
C GLN A 130 -2.11 17.75 11.45
N THR A 131 -2.51 17.09 10.37
CA THR A 131 -3.44 15.96 10.40
C THR A 131 -2.64 14.69 10.69
N PRO A 132 -2.81 14.03 11.83
CA PRO A 132 -2.07 12.80 12.16
C PRO A 132 -2.29 11.69 11.13
N TRP A 133 -3.54 11.54 10.68
CA TRP A 133 -3.97 10.64 9.60
C TRP A 133 -5.43 10.94 9.20
N PRO A 134 -5.84 10.65 7.97
CA PRO A 134 -7.20 10.91 7.51
C PRO A 134 -8.22 10.10 8.30
N SER A 135 -9.23 10.75 8.86
CA SER A 135 -10.30 10.09 9.60
C SER A 135 -11.33 9.40 8.69
N SER A 136 -11.38 9.81 7.42
CA SER A 136 -12.24 9.22 6.39
C SER A 136 -11.65 9.42 5.00
N ILE A 137 -11.99 8.53 4.07
CA ILE A 137 -11.73 8.67 2.63
C ILE A 137 -13.08 8.44 1.94
N GLY A 138 -13.59 9.46 1.24
CA GLY A 138 -14.96 9.47 0.75
C GLY A 138 -15.95 9.23 1.90
N ALA A 139 -16.89 8.30 1.70
CA ALA A 139 -17.87 7.93 2.71
C ALA A 139 -17.36 6.91 3.76
N ARG A 140 -16.18 6.32 3.56
CA ARG A 140 -15.66 5.29 4.45
C ARG A 140 -14.83 5.90 5.58
N ARG A 141 -15.23 5.62 6.81
CA ARG A 141 -14.45 5.99 8.00
C ARG A 141 -13.21 5.11 8.10
N MET A 142 -12.08 5.71 8.39
CA MET A 142 -10.83 5.03 8.72
C MET A 142 -10.88 4.66 10.21
N ASN A 143 -11.01 3.37 10.50
CA ASN A 143 -11.20 2.86 11.86
C ASN A 143 -9.89 2.55 12.59
N THR A 144 -8.76 2.58 11.89
CA THR A 144 -7.41 2.44 12.43
C THR A 144 -6.45 3.36 11.70
N TYR A 145 -5.32 3.66 12.34
CA TYR A 145 -4.23 4.41 11.73
C TYR A 145 -3.79 3.85 10.36
N HIS A 146 -3.86 2.53 10.16
CA HIS A 146 -3.36 1.90 8.94
C HIS A 146 -4.39 1.83 7.80
N ARG A 147 -5.68 2.05 8.08
CA ARG A 147 -6.74 1.81 7.10
C ARG A 147 -6.66 2.73 5.86
N TRP A 148 -6.14 3.92 6.00
CA TRP A 148 -5.96 4.85 4.88
C TRP A 148 -4.80 4.46 3.94
N MET A 149 -3.93 3.55 4.40
CA MET A 149 -2.80 3.01 3.62
C MET A 149 -2.95 1.51 3.33
N GLU A 150 -4.15 0.97 3.42
CA GLU A 150 -4.40 -0.46 3.21
C GLU A 150 -3.91 -0.97 1.84
N VAL A 151 -3.93 -0.13 0.81
CA VAL A 151 -3.50 -0.50 -0.55
C VAL A 151 -2.07 -1.06 -0.62
N VAL A 152 -1.19 -0.72 0.32
CA VAL A 152 0.21 -1.19 0.31
C VAL A 152 0.43 -2.52 1.05
N ILE A 153 -0.58 -3.02 1.79
CA ILE A 153 -0.40 -4.24 2.56
C ILE A 153 -0.29 -5.49 1.68
N TYR A 154 -0.86 -5.48 0.49
CA TYR A 154 -0.93 -6.66 -0.38
C TYR A 154 0.46 -7.11 -0.85
N ALA A 155 1.30 -6.17 -1.29
CA ALA A 155 2.70 -6.46 -1.60
C ALA A 155 3.46 -6.92 -0.36
N THR A 156 3.27 -6.24 0.78
CA THR A 156 3.92 -6.59 2.05
C THR A 156 3.52 -7.99 2.53
N LEU A 157 2.22 -8.31 2.51
CA LEU A 157 1.70 -9.58 3.02
C LEU A 157 2.11 -10.76 2.12
N SER A 158 2.18 -10.53 0.81
CA SER A 158 2.67 -11.53 -0.17
C SER A 158 4.19 -11.70 -0.13
N GLY A 159 4.94 -10.70 0.35
CA GLY A 159 6.41 -10.71 0.28
C GLY A 159 6.95 -10.57 -1.14
N CYS A 160 6.15 -10.03 -2.05
CA CYS A 160 6.56 -9.74 -3.42
C CYS A 160 7.37 -8.43 -3.48
N PRO A 161 8.40 -8.34 -4.36
CA PRO A 161 9.10 -7.10 -4.59
C PRO A 161 8.15 -6.05 -5.19
N SER A 162 8.23 -4.82 -4.69
CA SER A 162 7.41 -3.71 -5.15
C SER A 162 8.22 -2.43 -5.18
N ILE A 163 7.98 -1.60 -6.18
CA ILE A 163 8.55 -0.27 -6.29
C ILE A 163 7.44 0.76 -6.54
N SER A 164 7.56 1.92 -5.88
CA SER A 164 6.69 3.07 -6.16
C SER A 164 7.34 3.97 -7.19
N VAL A 165 6.58 4.34 -8.21
CA VAL A 165 6.97 5.32 -9.23
C VAL A 165 5.95 6.45 -9.31
N PRO A 166 6.34 7.69 -9.67
CA PRO A 166 5.41 8.80 -9.79
C PRO A 166 4.32 8.52 -10.84
N ALA A 167 3.06 8.71 -10.48
CA ALA A 167 1.93 8.62 -11.40
C ALA A 167 1.56 9.98 -11.98
N GLY A 168 1.81 11.06 -11.25
CA GLY A 168 1.54 12.42 -11.68
C GLY A 168 1.01 13.32 -10.58
N TRP A 169 0.27 14.30 -10.99
CA TRP A 169 -0.32 15.33 -10.15
C TRP A 169 -1.82 15.28 -10.32
N GLY A 170 -2.55 15.30 -9.22
CA GLY A 170 -4.00 15.19 -9.26
C GLY A 170 -4.67 15.83 -8.05
N GLY A 171 -5.98 15.60 -7.95
CA GLY A 171 -6.80 16.24 -6.93
C GLY A 171 -6.94 17.76 -7.15
N PRO A 172 -7.74 18.43 -6.32
CA PRO A 172 -8.05 19.85 -6.48
C PRO A 172 -6.81 20.76 -6.33
N ASP A 173 -5.81 20.31 -5.58
CA ASP A 173 -4.61 21.10 -5.27
C ASP A 173 -3.39 20.72 -6.14
N GLY A 174 -3.56 19.83 -7.12
CA GLY A 174 -2.48 19.37 -7.98
C GLY A 174 -1.35 18.68 -7.18
N LEU A 175 -1.70 17.79 -6.27
CA LEU A 175 -0.76 17.09 -5.41
C LEU A 175 -0.21 15.81 -6.07
N PRO A 176 1.01 15.38 -5.69
CA PRO A 176 1.63 14.21 -6.29
C PRO A 176 0.91 12.91 -5.91
N MET A 177 0.91 11.96 -6.86
CA MET A 177 0.44 10.59 -6.66
C MET A 177 1.46 9.62 -7.25
N GLY A 178 1.44 8.38 -6.76
CA GLY A 178 2.28 7.28 -7.24
C GLY A 178 1.48 6.03 -7.56
N ILE A 179 2.08 5.19 -8.37
CA ILE A 179 1.67 3.79 -8.58
C ILE A 179 2.75 2.86 -8.06
N GLN A 180 2.37 1.68 -7.60
CA GLN A 180 3.30 0.63 -7.23
C GLN A 180 3.29 -0.47 -8.30
N ILE A 181 4.49 -0.85 -8.74
CA ILE A 181 4.74 -1.96 -9.65
C ILE A 181 5.20 -3.14 -8.80
N ILE A 182 4.45 -4.24 -8.83
CA ILE A 182 4.68 -5.42 -8.00
C ILE A 182 5.06 -6.57 -8.92
N GLY A 183 6.19 -7.23 -8.65
CA GLY A 183 6.68 -8.37 -9.40
C GLY A 183 6.45 -9.70 -8.69
N ARG A 184 6.78 -10.79 -9.37
CA ARG A 184 6.79 -12.14 -8.80
C ARG A 184 7.75 -12.23 -7.62
N PRO A 185 7.59 -13.18 -6.71
CA PRO A 185 8.57 -13.42 -5.66
C PRO A 185 9.98 -13.56 -6.22
N ARG A 186 10.94 -12.83 -5.64
CA ARG A 186 12.37 -12.79 -6.04
C ARG A 186 12.66 -12.16 -7.42
N ALA A 187 11.68 -11.49 -8.03
CA ALA A 187 11.86 -10.77 -9.30
C ALA A 187 12.27 -9.30 -9.09
N ASP A 188 13.10 -9.02 -8.09
CA ASP A 188 13.53 -7.66 -7.72
C ASP A 188 14.15 -6.93 -8.91
N LEU A 189 15.03 -7.61 -9.65
CA LEU A 189 15.68 -7.03 -10.83
C LEU A 189 14.68 -6.69 -11.94
N ASP A 190 13.65 -7.51 -12.13
CA ASP A 190 12.64 -7.26 -13.17
C ASP A 190 11.73 -6.09 -12.79
N VAL A 191 11.42 -5.94 -11.50
CA VAL A 191 10.71 -4.77 -10.97
C VAL A 191 11.54 -3.49 -11.20
N LEU A 192 12.83 -3.51 -10.92
CA LEU A 192 13.74 -2.39 -11.18
C LEU A 192 13.83 -2.05 -12.67
N LYS A 193 13.92 -3.05 -13.55
CA LYS A 193 13.91 -2.84 -15.00
C LYS A 193 12.61 -2.22 -15.49
N ALA A 194 11.46 -2.71 -15.00
CA ALA A 194 10.15 -2.16 -15.34
C ALA A 194 10.03 -0.70 -14.88
N ALA A 195 10.49 -0.38 -13.68
CA ALA A 195 10.52 0.99 -13.18
C ALA A 195 11.44 1.89 -14.01
N GLN A 196 12.63 1.42 -14.36
CA GLN A 196 13.55 2.18 -15.21
C GLN A 196 12.95 2.46 -16.60
N ALA A 197 12.33 1.45 -17.21
CA ALA A 197 11.67 1.63 -18.50
C ALA A 197 10.51 2.64 -18.41
N TYR A 198 9.74 2.60 -17.31
CA TYR A 198 8.71 3.56 -17.01
C TYR A 198 9.29 4.98 -16.88
N GLU A 199 10.38 5.16 -16.12
CA GLU A 199 11.05 6.44 -15.96
C GLU A 199 11.51 7.05 -17.27
N LEU A 200 12.08 6.23 -18.18
CA LEU A 200 12.53 6.71 -19.50
C LEU A 200 11.38 7.25 -20.35
N VAL A 201 10.20 6.66 -20.26
CA VAL A 201 8.99 7.10 -20.98
C VAL A 201 8.32 8.31 -20.34
N GLN A 202 8.51 8.49 -19.04
CA GLN A 202 7.92 9.55 -18.21
C GLN A 202 8.93 10.63 -17.78
N ALA A 203 10.07 10.73 -18.45
CA ALA A 203 11.21 11.58 -18.05
C ALA A 203 10.82 13.05 -17.78
N GLU A 204 9.90 13.62 -18.56
CA GLU A 204 9.43 14.99 -18.38
C GLU A 204 8.79 15.25 -17.01
N TRP A 205 8.17 14.24 -16.44
CA TRP A 205 7.50 14.37 -15.14
C TRP A 205 8.43 14.09 -13.98
N ILE A 206 9.23 13.05 -14.12
CA ILE A 206 10.09 12.52 -13.06
C ILE A 206 11.17 13.53 -12.67
N HIS A 207 11.60 14.33 -13.65
CA HIS A 207 12.60 15.38 -13.42
C HIS A 207 11.99 16.74 -13.02
N GLN A 208 10.67 16.85 -12.87
CA GLN A 208 10.06 18.07 -12.36
C GLN A 208 10.44 18.30 -10.90
N LYS A 209 11.11 19.42 -10.65
CA LYS A 209 11.42 19.83 -9.28
C LYS A 209 10.15 20.34 -8.57
N PRO A 210 10.00 20.07 -7.26
CA PRO A 210 8.99 20.75 -6.45
C PRO A 210 9.07 22.27 -6.60
N PRO A 211 7.94 23.00 -6.51
CA PRO A 211 7.95 24.45 -6.67
C PRO A 211 8.98 25.18 -5.80
N ALA A 212 9.19 24.72 -4.58
CA ALA A 212 10.17 25.27 -3.65
C ALA A 212 11.65 25.08 -4.08
N LEU A 213 11.92 24.21 -5.07
CA LEU A 213 13.25 23.91 -5.60
C LEU A 213 13.41 24.35 -7.06
N ARG A 214 12.45 25.10 -7.60
CA ARG A 214 12.55 25.74 -8.93
C ARG A 214 13.25 27.08 -8.72
N ASP A 215 14.45 27.17 -9.28
CA ASP A 215 15.23 28.43 -9.35
C ASP A 215 14.52 29.44 -10.24
#